data_c5f0f1210f708b67917cf3dce546424f
#
_entry.id   c5f0f1210f708b67917cf3dce546424f
#
_cell.length_a   1.000
_cell.length_b   1.000
_cell.length_c   1.000
_cell.angle_alpha   90.00
_cell.angle_beta   90.00
_cell.angle_gamma   90.00
#
_symmetry.space_group_name_H-M   'P 1'
#
loop_
_entity.id
_entity.type
_entity.pdbx_description
1 polymer ?
#
loop_
_entity_poly.entity_id
_entity_poly.type
_entity_poly.pdbx_seq_one_letter_code
_entity_poly.pdbx_strand_id
1 'polypeptide(L)'
;MENFYTNEPDILELVSLMKVHGVFRAVVSPGSTNISLAASLLYDKDIEVYSAVDERSAAYMACGLAEETGVPVAISCTGATAARNYVPALTEAFYRKLPILCLTSSQYFGRVGQHMPQVTDRTNPLNDIFVKSVQ
;
A
#
# COMPACT_ATOMS: atom_id res chain seq x y z
N MET A 1 -8.36 26.81 -1.95
CA MET A 1 -8.92 25.53 -2.39
C MET A 1 -7.80 24.50 -2.31
N GLU A 2 -7.95 23.47 -1.49
CA GLU A 2 -7.03 22.34 -1.52
C GLU A 2 -7.22 21.63 -2.86
N ASN A 3 -6.17 21.51 -3.64
CA ASN A 3 -6.22 20.79 -4.90
C ASN A 3 -6.02 19.31 -4.61
N PHE A 4 -7.12 18.54 -4.57
CA PHE A 4 -7.07 17.09 -4.54
C PHE A 4 -6.85 16.56 -5.96
N TYR A 5 -6.07 15.50 -6.10
CA TYR A 5 -5.87 14.86 -7.41
C TYR A 5 -7.12 14.10 -7.89
N THR A 6 -7.89 13.54 -6.98
CA THR A 6 -9.07 12.72 -7.29
C THR A 6 -10.32 13.22 -6.56
N ASN A 7 -11.49 12.89 -7.11
CA ASN A 7 -12.79 13.06 -6.46
C ASN A 7 -13.33 11.74 -5.87
N GLU A 8 -12.53 10.69 -5.84
CA GLU A 8 -12.93 9.38 -5.28
C GLU A 8 -12.97 9.48 -3.75
N PRO A 9 -14.17 9.38 -3.10
CA PRO A 9 -14.29 9.65 -1.67
C PRO A 9 -13.46 8.70 -0.81
N ASP A 10 -13.39 7.43 -1.18
CA ASP A 10 -12.62 6.39 -0.51
C ASP A 10 -11.11 6.66 -0.53
N ILE A 11 -10.59 7.20 -1.63
CA ILE A 11 -9.17 7.61 -1.71
C ILE A 11 -8.92 8.82 -0.81
N LEU A 12 -9.80 9.81 -0.84
CA LEU A 12 -9.68 11.00 0.01
C LEU A 12 -9.77 10.64 1.50
N GLU A 13 -10.69 9.75 1.86
CA GLU A 13 -10.83 9.25 3.23
C GLU A 13 -9.59 8.47 3.66
N LEU A 14 -9.10 7.56 2.81
CA LEU A 14 -7.89 6.79 3.08
C LEU A 14 -6.68 7.68 3.35
N VAL A 15 -6.42 8.67 2.50
CA VAL A 15 -5.31 9.61 2.67
C VAL A 15 -5.46 10.42 3.97
N SER A 16 -6.68 10.84 4.29
CA SER A 16 -6.97 11.55 5.53
C SER A 16 -6.72 10.67 6.76
N LEU A 17 -7.16 9.41 6.74
CA LEU A 17 -6.94 8.44 7.81
C LEU A 17 -5.44 8.12 7.98
N MET A 18 -4.69 7.99 6.89
CA MET A 18 -3.24 7.82 6.95
C MET A 18 -2.60 8.93 7.78
N LYS A 19 -2.92 10.18 7.50
CA LYS A 19 -2.39 11.34 8.24
C LYS A 19 -2.80 11.34 9.71
N VAL A 20 -4.06 11.05 10.02
CA VAL A 20 -4.56 10.94 11.41
C VAL A 20 -3.80 9.87 12.19
N HIS A 21 -3.40 8.78 11.52
CA HIS A 21 -2.66 7.68 12.15
C HIS A 21 -1.13 7.80 12.03
N GLY A 22 -0.62 8.96 11.63
CA GLY A 22 0.81 9.23 11.59
C GLY A 22 1.56 8.59 10.42
N VAL A 23 0.86 8.19 9.37
CA VAL A 23 1.45 7.61 8.14
C VAL A 23 1.76 8.75 7.17
N PHE A 24 2.92 9.34 7.29
CA PHE A 24 3.39 10.47 6.48
C PHE A 24 4.45 10.08 5.44
N ARG A 25 4.72 8.79 5.27
CA ARG A 25 5.66 8.28 4.26
C ARG A 25 5.03 7.15 3.49
N ALA A 26 5.26 7.14 2.18
CA ALA A 26 4.78 6.08 1.30
C ALA A 26 5.84 5.70 0.26
N VAL A 27 6.05 4.40 0.06
CA VAL A 27 6.82 3.88 -1.07
C VAL A 27 5.84 3.32 -2.09
N VAL A 28 5.86 3.86 -3.30
CA VAL A 28 4.87 3.57 -4.32
C VAL A 28 5.50 2.89 -5.53
N SER A 29 4.95 1.73 -5.89
CA SER A 29 5.18 1.08 -7.19
C SER A 29 3.98 1.39 -8.09
N PRO A 30 4.09 2.39 -9.00
CA PRO A 30 2.94 2.91 -9.71
C PRO A 30 2.47 1.95 -10.82
N GLY A 31 1.17 1.96 -11.06
CA GLY A 31 0.55 1.23 -12.17
C GLY A 31 -0.90 1.69 -12.38
N SER A 32 -1.57 1.11 -13.39
CA SER A 32 -2.88 1.60 -13.84
C SER A 32 -3.98 1.54 -12.78
N THR A 33 -3.95 0.56 -11.89
CA THR A 33 -5.02 0.38 -10.89
C THR A 33 -4.80 1.17 -9.60
N ASN A 34 -3.60 1.69 -9.34
CA ASN A 34 -3.35 2.53 -8.17
C ASN A 34 -3.03 4.00 -8.50
N ILE A 35 -3.33 4.44 -9.73
CA ILE A 35 -2.96 5.79 -10.18
C ILE A 35 -3.62 6.90 -9.35
N SER A 36 -4.91 6.76 -9.02
CA SER A 36 -5.64 7.75 -8.21
C SER A 36 -5.02 7.89 -6.82
N LEU A 37 -4.70 6.76 -6.18
CA LEU A 37 -4.04 6.77 -4.87
C LEU A 37 -2.62 7.32 -4.95
N ALA A 38 -1.81 6.80 -5.88
CA ALA A 38 -0.41 7.20 -6.04
C ALA A 38 -0.27 8.71 -6.29
N ALA A 39 -1.12 9.24 -7.15
CA ALA A 39 -1.10 10.66 -7.45
C ALA A 39 -1.66 11.51 -6.29
N SER A 40 -2.69 11.05 -5.57
CA SER A 40 -3.19 11.75 -4.39
C SER A 40 -2.13 11.83 -3.30
N LEU A 41 -1.37 10.75 -3.05
CA LEU A 41 -0.24 10.77 -2.14
C LEU A 41 0.86 11.74 -2.59
N LEU A 42 1.18 11.75 -3.89
CA LEU A 42 2.22 12.62 -4.45
C LEU A 42 1.85 14.11 -4.38
N TYR A 43 0.58 14.45 -4.51
CA TYR A 43 0.10 15.83 -4.46
C TYR A 43 -0.16 16.33 -3.03
N ASP A 44 -0.26 15.45 -2.05
CA ASP A 44 -0.41 15.82 -0.64
C ASP A 44 0.93 16.32 -0.09
N LYS A 45 0.93 17.56 0.43
CA LYS A 45 2.16 18.22 0.91
C LYS A 45 2.72 17.64 2.22
N ASP A 46 1.87 16.92 2.95
CA ASP A 46 2.23 16.33 4.24
C ASP A 46 2.82 14.92 4.08
N ILE A 47 2.70 14.31 2.89
CA ILE A 47 3.16 12.94 2.64
C ILE A 47 4.42 12.94 1.79
N GLU A 48 5.47 12.36 2.32
CA GLU A 48 6.74 12.11 1.62
C GLU A 48 6.63 10.82 0.80
N VAL A 49 6.73 10.94 -0.53
CA VAL A 49 6.54 9.81 -1.45
C VAL A 49 7.86 9.41 -2.11
N TYR A 50 8.18 8.13 -2.00
CA TYR A 50 9.28 7.48 -2.69
C TYR A 50 8.74 6.59 -3.80
N SER A 51 9.34 6.61 -4.98
CA SER A 51 8.95 5.75 -6.09
C SER A 51 9.95 4.59 -6.23
N ALA A 52 9.44 3.37 -6.33
CA ALA A 52 10.24 2.19 -6.62
C ALA A 52 9.50 1.30 -7.63
N VAL A 53 10.13 1.02 -8.76
CA VAL A 53 9.50 0.24 -9.86
C VAL A 53 9.24 -1.21 -9.44
N ASP A 54 10.18 -1.81 -8.72
CA ASP A 54 10.08 -3.19 -8.24
C ASP A 54 9.43 -3.24 -6.84
N GLU A 55 8.33 -3.96 -6.71
CA GLU A 55 7.55 -4.03 -5.48
C GLU A 55 8.32 -4.68 -4.32
N ARG A 56 9.18 -5.65 -4.59
CA ARG A 56 10.02 -6.26 -3.56
C ARG A 56 10.99 -5.23 -2.97
N SER A 57 11.64 -4.48 -3.83
CA SER A 57 12.52 -3.38 -3.43
C SER A 57 11.75 -2.30 -2.67
N ALA A 58 10.56 -1.94 -3.14
CA ALA A 58 9.68 -0.99 -2.45
C ALA A 58 9.37 -1.42 -1.01
N ALA A 59 9.04 -2.69 -0.81
CA ALA A 59 8.72 -3.21 0.51
C ALA A 59 9.94 -3.20 1.45
N TYR A 60 11.14 -3.56 0.97
CA TYR A 60 12.35 -3.46 1.77
C TYR A 60 12.77 -2.01 2.05
N MET A 61 12.55 -1.08 1.11
CA MET A 61 12.73 0.36 1.37
C MET A 61 11.84 0.83 2.51
N ALA A 62 10.56 0.44 2.50
CA ALA A 62 9.62 0.78 3.56
C ALA A 62 10.04 0.19 4.92
N CYS A 63 10.54 -1.04 4.95
CA CYS A 63 11.10 -1.63 6.16
C CYS A 63 12.27 -0.80 6.71
N GLY A 64 13.19 -0.39 5.84
CA GLY A 64 14.32 0.48 6.23
C GLY A 64 13.86 1.83 6.77
N LEU A 65 12.90 2.48 6.11
CA LEU A 65 12.32 3.75 6.56
C LEU A 65 11.60 3.60 7.91
N ALA A 66 10.83 2.52 8.09
CA ALA A 66 10.13 2.27 9.35
C ALA A 66 11.09 1.96 10.50
N GLU A 67 12.17 1.22 10.24
CA GLU A 67 13.22 0.93 11.22
C GLU A 67 13.95 2.19 11.65
N GLU A 68 14.36 3.02 10.71
CA GLU A 68 15.12 4.25 10.97
C GLU A 68 14.28 5.29 11.72
N THR A 69 12.99 5.38 11.41
CA THR A 69 12.15 6.46 11.92
C THR A 69 11.25 6.06 13.09
N GLY A 70 11.01 4.76 13.26
CA GLY A 70 10.09 4.23 14.28
C GLY A 70 8.61 4.55 14.04
N VAL A 71 8.26 5.07 12.85
CA VAL A 71 6.88 5.46 12.51
C VAL A 71 6.34 4.63 11.35
N PRO A 72 4.99 4.54 11.21
CA PRO A 72 4.39 3.77 10.12
C PRO A 72 4.76 4.29 8.74
N VAL A 73 5.01 3.35 7.82
CA VAL A 73 5.28 3.63 6.41
C VAL A 73 4.29 2.86 5.55
N ALA A 74 3.67 3.54 4.59
CA ALA A 74 2.80 2.90 3.61
C ALA A 74 3.59 2.35 2.42
N ILE A 75 3.13 1.23 1.86
CA ILE A 75 3.55 0.75 0.55
C ILE A 75 2.32 0.61 -0.34
N SER A 76 2.44 1.01 -1.60
CA SER A 76 1.33 0.91 -2.55
C SER A 76 1.77 0.28 -3.86
N CYS A 77 0.98 -0.68 -4.35
CA CYS A 77 1.13 -1.28 -5.67
C CYS A 77 -0.22 -1.60 -6.31
N THR A 78 -0.16 -2.15 -7.51
CA THR A 78 -1.32 -2.65 -8.24
C THR A 78 -1.84 -3.98 -7.67
N GLY A 79 -2.40 -4.85 -8.50
CA GLY A 79 -3.13 -6.05 -8.12
C GLY A 79 -2.32 -7.18 -7.47
N ALA A 80 -2.90 -8.37 -7.48
CA ALA A 80 -2.40 -9.50 -6.71
C ALA A 80 -0.99 -9.98 -7.09
N THR A 81 -0.61 -9.90 -8.37
CA THR A 81 0.74 -10.32 -8.81
C THR A 81 1.82 -9.38 -8.27
N ALA A 82 1.58 -8.08 -8.26
CA ALA A 82 2.45 -7.08 -7.67
C ALA A 82 2.57 -7.29 -6.15
N ALA A 83 1.43 -7.38 -5.46
CA ALA A 83 1.40 -7.55 -4.00
C ALA A 83 2.12 -8.80 -3.49
N ARG A 84 2.19 -9.87 -4.30
CA ARG A 84 2.95 -11.09 -3.94
C ARG A 84 4.46 -10.84 -3.80
N ASN A 85 4.99 -9.83 -4.47
CA ASN A 85 6.39 -9.45 -4.33
C ASN A 85 6.70 -8.80 -2.98
N TYR A 86 5.70 -8.33 -2.25
CA TYR A 86 5.88 -7.79 -0.90
C TYR A 86 6.18 -8.85 0.16
N VAL A 87 5.76 -10.10 -0.08
CA VAL A 87 5.78 -11.19 0.92
C VAL A 87 7.12 -11.34 1.64
N PRO A 88 8.28 -11.38 0.97
CA PRO A 88 9.55 -11.53 1.68
C PRO A 88 9.84 -10.41 2.68
N ALA A 89 9.63 -9.17 2.28
CA ALA A 89 9.88 -8.01 3.15
C ALA A 89 8.84 -7.89 4.26
N LEU A 90 7.57 -8.23 3.98
CA LEU A 90 6.51 -8.21 4.99
C LEU A 90 6.68 -9.32 6.03
N THR A 91 7.21 -10.48 5.63
CA THR A 91 7.59 -11.52 6.59
C THR A 91 8.67 -10.99 7.55
N GLU A 92 9.70 -10.32 7.03
CA GLU A 92 10.70 -9.67 7.89
C GLU A 92 10.06 -8.59 8.78
N ALA A 93 9.22 -7.72 8.21
CA ALA A 93 8.52 -6.68 8.96
C ALA A 93 7.66 -7.26 10.10
N PHE A 94 6.97 -8.38 9.85
CA PHE A 94 6.16 -9.06 10.86
C PHE A 94 6.99 -9.50 12.06
N TYR A 95 8.08 -10.23 11.83
CA TYR A 95 8.95 -10.72 12.90
C TYR A 95 9.70 -9.61 13.63
N ARG A 96 10.06 -8.54 12.91
CA ARG A 96 10.72 -7.36 13.49
C ARG A 96 9.74 -6.35 14.07
N LYS A 97 8.42 -6.56 13.92
CA LYS A 97 7.35 -5.66 14.36
C LYS A 97 7.46 -4.25 13.77
N LEU A 98 7.88 -4.16 12.51
CA LEU A 98 7.93 -2.90 11.79
C LEU A 98 6.52 -2.49 11.34
N PRO A 99 6.09 -1.24 11.57
CA PRO A 99 4.75 -0.79 11.25
C PRO A 99 4.61 -0.46 9.76
N ILE A 100 4.27 -1.45 8.95
CA ILE A 100 4.05 -1.30 7.51
C ILE A 100 2.56 -1.36 7.19
N LEU A 101 2.06 -0.36 6.47
CA LEU A 101 0.70 -0.32 5.92
C LEU A 101 0.73 -0.68 4.43
N CYS A 102 0.13 -1.82 4.06
CA CYS A 102 0.05 -2.26 2.66
C CYS A 102 -1.25 -1.80 2.03
N LEU A 103 -1.14 -1.04 0.95
CA LEU A 103 -2.25 -0.52 0.15
C LEU A 103 -2.15 -1.13 -1.26
N THR A 104 -2.98 -2.12 -1.54
CA THR A 104 -2.95 -2.80 -2.84
C THR A 104 -4.26 -2.58 -3.58
N SER A 105 -4.17 -2.02 -4.77
CA SER A 105 -5.34 -1.80 -5.61
C SER A 105 -5.94 -3.12 -6.09
N SER A 106 -7.23 -3.16 -6.24
CA SER A 106 -7.96 -4.31 -6.77
C SER A 106 -9.00 -3.84 -7.77
N GLN A 107 -9.38 -4.75 -8.65
CA GLN A 107 -10.60 -4.60 -9.42
C GLN A 107 -11.81 -4.98 -8.55
N TYR A 108 -13.02 -4.75 -9.10
CA TYR A 108 -14.27 -5.03 -8.40
C TYR A 108 -14.29 -6.43 -7.76
N PHE A 109 -14.55 -6.47 -6.46
CA PHE A 109 -14.55 -7.71 -5.64
C PHE A 109 -15.52 -8.80 -6.17
N GLY A 110 -16.66 -8.41 -6.73
CA GLY A 110 -17.62 -9.34 -7.32
C GLY A 110 -17.07 -10.22 -8.45
N ARG A 111 -15.84 -9.96 -8.93
CA ARG A 111 -15.16 -10.80 -9.93
C ARG A 111 -14.25 -11.87 -9.31
N VAL A 112 -14.12 -11.94 -8.00
CA VAL A 112 -13.37 -12.99 -7.33
C VAL A 112 -13.98 -14.35 -7.67
N GLY A 113 -13.14 -15.32 -8.02
CA GLY A 113 -13.57 -16.66 -8.45
C GLY A 113 -13.97 -16.80 -9.93
N GLN A 114 -13.96 -15.71 -10.69
CA GLN A 114 -14.30 -15.71 -12.13
C GLN A 114 -13.07 -15.86 -13.06
N HIS A 115 -11.93 -16.29 -12.52
CA HIS A 115 -10.67 -16.41 -13.25
C HIS A 115 -10.20 -15.12 -13.96
N MET A 116 -10.66 -13.95 -13.49
CA MET A 116 -10.15 -12.68 -13.99
C MET A 116 -8.71 -12.47 -13.53
N PRO A 117 -7.82 -12.01 -14.43
CA PRO A 117 -6.42 -11.79 -14.08
C PRO A 117 -6.27 -10.86 -12.88
N GLN A 118 -5.45 -11.28 -11.89
CA GLN A 118 -5.12 -10.52 -10.69
C GLN A 118 -6.30 -10.23 -9.73
N VAL A 119 -7.48 -10.79 -9.98
CA VAL A 119 -8.65 -10.68 -9.08
C VAL A 119 -8.75 -11.93 -8.22
N THR A 120 -8.35 -11.82 -6.98
CA THR A 120 -8.35 -12.93 -6.01
C THR A 120 -8.69 -12.41 -4.63
N ASP A 121 -9.27 -13.27 -3.80
CA ASP A 121 -9.44 -13.00 -2.38
C ASP A 121 -8.06 -12.90 -1.70
N ARG A 122 -7.83 -11.83 -0.97
CA ARG A 122 -6.60 -11.53 -0.24
C ARG A 122 -6.81 -11.36 1.26
N THR A 123 -8.02 -11.65 1.75
CA THR A 123 -8.37 -11.51 3.17
C THR A 123 -7.73 -12.58 4.06
N ASN A 124 -7.27 -13.69 3.46
CA ASN A 124 -6.62 -14.80 4.16
C ASN A 124 -5.17 -14.98 3.70
N PRO A 125 -4.26 -14.04 4.01
CA PRO A 125 -2.84 -14.20 3.73
C PRO A 125 -2.21 -15.24 4.68
N LEU A 126 -0.94 -15.57 4.44
CA LEU A 126 -0.14 -16.34 5.39
C LEU A 126 -0.10 -15.59 6.74
N ASN A 127 -0.15 -16.36 7.84
CA ASN A 127 -0.32 -15.83 9.20
C ASN A 127 0.93 -15.11 9.78
N ASP A 128 2.06 -15.19 9.10
CA ASP A 128 3.32 -14.52 9.46
C ASP A 128 3.69 -13.35 8.52
N ILE A 129 2.71 -12.77 7.84
CA ILE A 129 2.90 -11.63 6.94
C ILE A 129 2.14 -10.39 7.45
N PHE A 130 0.92 -10.58 7.92
CA PHE A 130 0.06 -9.49 8.37
C PHE A 130 -0.54 -9.76 9.74
N VAL A 131 -0.66 -8.71 10.54
CA VAL A 131 -1.50 -8.72 11.74
C VAL A 131 -2.97 -8.76 11.34
N LYS A 132 -3.34 -8.05 10.26
CA LYS A 132 -4.70 -8.02 9.71
C LYS A 132 -4.66 -7.72 8.21
N SER A 133 -5.55 -8.36 7.46
CA SER A 133 -5.83 -8.05 6.06
C SER A 133 -7.33 -7.85 5.85
N VAL A 134 -7.70 -6.86 5.05
CA VAL A 134 -9.09 -6.52 4.70
C VAL A 134 -9.18 -6.24 3.20
N GLN A 135 -10.39 -6.45 2.64
CA GLN A 135 -10.66 -6.18 1.23
C GLN A 135 -12.05 -5.57 1.07
#